data_2b201defedc5303d04d8ce23237a2bc5
#
_entry.id   2b201defedc5303d04d8ce23237a2bc5
#
_cell.length_a   1.000
_cell.length_b   1.000
_cell.length_c   1.000
_cell.angle_alpha   90.00
_cell.angle_beta   90.00
_cell.angle_gamma   90.00
#
_symmetry.space_group_name_H-M   'P 1'
#
loop_
_entity.id
_entity.type
_entity.pdbx_description
1 polymer ?
#
loop_
_entity_poly.entity_id
_entity_poly.type
_entity_poly.pdbx_seq_one_letter_code
_entity_poly.pdbx_strand_id
1 'polypeptide(L)'
;MSQTERTRLELYQRQLNAVYKDSPWHSFQHVLQGVKPEEAAWKPPYYKGFPWMSGSILDIAFHVAGDVSFQLSYALGDRSLTWEKLTEDFKARGGDLKSALVMAEESFLELQKVLDGLTDKDLARRHKTPDGKKEQTLEEFIQMLLEHYIYHAGQIMYVRCLWDGQRKSEK
;
A
#
# COMPACT_ATOMS: atom_id res chain seq x y z
N MET A 1 28.85 13.79 -1.85
CA MET A 1 28.14 12.89 -2.76
C MET A 1 27.68 13.70 -3.96
N SER A 2 27.99 13.26 -5.16
CA SER A 2 27.61 13.99 -6.39
C SER A 2 26.11 13.97 -6.56
N GLN A 3 25.53 15.10 -6.96
CA GLN A 3 24.09 15.30 -7.21
C GLN A 3 23.50 14.31 -8.24
N THR A 4 24.36 13.68 -9.06
CA THR A 4 23.99 12.69 -10.09
C THR A 4 23.76 11.27 -9.54
N GLU A 5 24.10 10.97 -8.28
CA GLU A 5 24.04 9.60 -7.75
C GLU A 5 22.65 9.17 -7.25
N ARG A 6 21.67 10.08 -7.18
CA ARG A 6 20.31 9.82 -6.65
C ARG A 6 19.17 10.31 -7.53
N THR A 7 19.42 10.74 -8.75
CA THR A 7 18.40 11.37 -9.60
C THR A 7 17.18 10.48 -9.85
N ARG A 8 17.39 9.19 -10.10
CA ARG A 8 16.31 8.20 -10.32
C ARG A 8 15.58 7.89 -9.01
N LEU A 9 16.31 7.67 -7.92
CA LEU A 9 15.71 7.44 -6.60
C LEU A 9 14.86 8.62 -6.14
N GLU A 10 15.33 9.85 -6.31
CA GLU A 10 14.55 11.05 -5.99
C GLU A 10 13.29 11.16 -6.85
N LEU A 11 13.36 10.74 -8.12
CA LEU A 11 12.17 10.67 -8.97
C LEU A 11 11.17 9.65 -8.39
N TYR A 12 11.61 8.44 -8.05
CA TYR A 12 10.76 7.41 -7.45
C TYR A 12 10.17 7.85 -6.11
N GLN A 13 10.96 8.50 -5.26
CA GLN A 13 10.46 9.02 -3.97
C GLN A 13 9.38 10.09 -4.18
N ARG A 14 9.54 11.00 -5.16
CA ARG A 14 8.49 11.97 -5.52
C ARG A 14 7.23 11.26 -6.04
N GLN A 15 7.39 10.24 -6.89
CA GLN A 15 6.25 9.47 -7.39
C GLN A 15 5.54 8.71 -6.27
N LEU A 16 6.28 8.07 -5.35
CA LEU A 16 5.72 7.41 -4.16
C LEU A 16 4.96 8.39 -3.27
N ASN A 17 5.51 9.59 -3.03
CA ASN A 17 4.79 10.63 -2.31
C ASN A 17 3.50 11.04 -3.03
N ALA A 18 3.55 11.21 -4.35
CA ALA A 18 2.38 11.59 -5.14
C ALA A 18 1.26 10.54 -5.02
N VAL A 19 1.59 9.23 -5.18
CA VAL A 19 0.56 8.16 -5.14
C VAL A 19 0.11 7.84 -3.72
N TYR A 20 0.93 8.08 -2.70
CA TYR A 20 0.55 7.85 -1.31
C TYR A 20 -0.28 9.00 -0.75
N LYS A 21 0.15 10.27 -0.88
CA LYS A 21 -0.45 11.42 -0.18
C LYS A 21 -0.62 12.72 -0.97
N ASP A 22 0.30 13.08 -1.87
CA ASP A 22 0.36 14.45 -2.40
C ASP A 22 -0.62 14.70 -3.55
N SER A 23 -1.02 13.67 -4.31
CA SER A 23 -2.03 13.84 -5.35
C SER A 23 -3.42 14.06 -4.77
N PRO A 24 -4.09 15.20 -5.05
CA PRO A 24 -5.44 15.47 -4.55
C PRO A 24 -6.52 14.64 -5.24
N TRP A 25 -6.18 13.82 -6.24
CA TRP A 25 -7.15 13.04 -7.03
C TRP A 25 -6.93 11.54 -6.94
N HIS A 26 -5.67 11.11 -6.77
CA HIS A 26 -5.28 9.71 -7.01
C HIS A 26 -4.47 9.10 -5.86
N SER A 27 -4.14 9.88 -4.80
CA SER A 27 -3.35 9.34 -3.71
C SER A 27 -4.19 8.43 -2.81
N PHE A 28 -3.52 7.43 -2.26
CA PHE A 28 -4.11 6.48 -1.32
C PHE A 28 -4.76 7.17 -0.11
N GLN A 29 -4.09 8.17 0.47
CA GLN A 29 -4.65 8.93 1.58
C GLN A 29 -5.88 9.76 1.15
N HIS A 30 -5.85 10.37 -0.04
CA HIS A 30 -6.97 11.18 -0.51
C HIS A 30 -8.25 10.37 -0.67
N VAL A 31 -8.17 9.19 -1.29
CA VAL A 31 -9.36 8.35 -1.53
C VAL A 31 -9.97 7.79 -0.24
N LEU A 32 -9.24 7.82 0.88
CA LEU A 32 -9.71 7.41 2.20
C LEU A 32 -10.26 8.56 3.06
N GLN A 33 -10.11 9.82 2.59
CA GLN A 33 -10.65 10.97 3.32
C GLN A 33 -12.16 10.90 3.47
N GLY A 34 -12.65 11.12 4.69
CA GLY A 34 -14.07 11.16 5.00
C GLY A 34 -14.78 9.81 4.96
N VAL A 35 -14.08 8.71 4.73
CA VAL A 35 -14.66 7.36 4.82
C VAL A 35 -15.11 7.10 6.25
N LYS A 36 -16.39 6.72 6.41
CA LYS A 36 -17.02 6.39 7.68
C LYS A 36 -16.78 4.93 8.06
N PRO A 37 -16.83 4.55 9.36
CA PRO A 37 -16.65 3.17 9.78
C PRO A 37 -17.59 2.18 9.08
N GLU A 38 -18.86 2.54 8.92
CA GLU A 38 -19.84 1.72 8.21
C GLU A 38 -19.55 1.57 6.71
N GLU A 39 -19.06 2.61 6.05
CA GLU A 39 -18.59 2.58 4.66
C GLU A 39 -17.34 1.70 4.54
N ALA A 40 -16.38 1.85 5.47
CA ALA A 40 -15.14 1.08 5.48
C ALA A 40 -15.39 -0.42 5.64
N ALA A 41 -16.34 -0.81 6.48
CA ALA A 41 -16.65 -2.22 6.76
C ALA A 41 -17.60 -2.86 5.73
N TRP A 42 -18.24 -2.04 4.88
CA TRP A 42 -19.18 -2.55 3.89
C TRP A 42 -18.49 -3.44 2.86
N LYS A 43 -19.11 -4.60 2.59
CA LYS A 43 -18.62 -5.58 1.62
C LYS A 43 -19.42 -5.47 0.34
N PRO A 44 -18.81 -5.10 -0.80
CA PRO A 44 -19.53 -5.05 -2.06
C PRO A 44 -20.04 -6.45 -2.43
N PRO A 45 -21.29 -6.57 -2.89
CA PRO A 45 -21.84 -7.85 -3.35
C PRO A 45 -21.05 -8.33 -4.57
N TYR A 46 -20.85 -9.65 -4.65
CA TYR A 46 -20.20 -10.28 -5.79
C TYR A 46 -18.74 -9.88 -6.04
N TYR A 47 -18.01 -9.49 -4.98
CA TYR A 47 -16.57 -9.22 -5.10
C TYR A 47 -15.84 -10.46 -5.65
N LYS A 48 -15.13 -10.28 -6.77
CA LYS A 48 -14.36 -11.33 -7.46
C LYS A 48 -12.85 -11.01 -7.53
N GLY A 49 -12.36 -10.21 -6.62
CA GLY A 49 -10.95 -9.87 -6.55
C GLY A 49 -10.11 -10.99 -5.92
N PHE A 50 -9.18 -10.60 -5.08
CA PHE A 50 -8.31 -11.57 -4.42
C PHE A 50 -9.07 -12.44 -3.41
N PRO A 51 -8.84 -13.79 -3.39
CA PRO A 51 -9.60 -14.72 -2.55
C PRO A 51 -9.48 -14.46 -1.05
N TRP A 52 -8.44 -13.76 -0.62
CA TRP A 52 -8.15 -13.43 0.78
C TRP A 52 -8.74 -12.09 1.25
N MET A 53 -9.45 -11.38 0.39
CA MET A 53 -10.08 -10.09 0.70
C MET A 53 -11.59 -10.17 0.51
N SER A 54 -12.35 -9.44 1.34
CA SER A 54 -13.80 -9.29 1.14
C SER A 54 -14.16 -8.17 0.16
N GLY A 55 -13.19 -7.34 -0.23
CA GLY A 55 -13.38 -6.17 -1.06
C GLY A 55 -13.89 -4.94 -0.31
N SER A 56 -13.96 -4.99 1.02
CA SER A 56 -14.26 -3.80 1.82
C SER A 56 -13.09 -2.80 1.78
N ILE A 57 -13.38 -1.52 1.95
CA ILE A 57 -12.34 -0.48 2.04
C ILE A 57 -11.36 -0.80 3.17
N LEU A 58 -11.86 -1.32 4.30
CA LEU A 58 -11.04 -1.73 5.44
C LEU A 58 -10.04 -2.81 5.06
N ASP A 59 -10.48 -3.87 4.37
CA ASP A 59 -9.59 -4.95 3.94
C ASP A 59 -8.54 -4.45 2.93
N ILE A 60 -8.95 -3.59 2.00
CA ILE A 60 -8.04 -3.01 1.00
C ILE A 60 -7.00 -2.13 1.70
N ALA A 61 -7.41 -1.28 2.64
CA ALA A 61 -6.50 -0.39 3.36
C ALA A 61 -5.49 -1.18 4.22
N PHE A 62 -5.94 -2.22 4.92
CA PHE A 62 -5.05 -3.11 5.68
C PHE A 62 -4.10 -3.87 4.77
N HIS A 63 -4.60 -4.39 3.63
CA HIS A 63 -3.75 -5.08 2.65
C HIS A 63 -2.63 -4.17 2.13
N VAL A 64 -2.96 -2.94 1.72
CA VAL A 64 -1.94 -1.99 1.22
C VAL A 64 -0.90 -1.68 2.30
N ALA A 65 -1.34 -1.41 3.54
CA ALA A 65 -0.44 -1.14 4.66
C ALA A 65 0.49 -2.32 4.95
N GLY A 66 -0.07 -3.52 5.03
CA GLY A 66 0.67 -4.74 5.33
C GLY A 66 1.60 -5.16 4.21
N ASP A 67 1.17 -5.04 2.94
CA ASP A 67 1.97 -5.48 1.80
C ASP A 67 3.24 -4.63 1.63
N VAL A 68 3.18 -3.32 1.86
CA VAL A 68 4.39 -2.47 1.81
C VAL A 68 5.43 -2.93 2.83
N SER A 69 5.04 -3.15 4.09
CA SER A 69 5.95 -3.66 5.13
C SER A 69 6.45 -5.07 4.81
N PHE A 70 5.55 -5.94 4.35
CA PHE A 70 5.88 -7.33 4.00
C PHE A 70 6.91 -7.39 2.87
N GLN A 71 6.64 -6.70 1.77
CA GLN A 71 7.54 -6.65 0.61
C GLN A 71 8.89 -6.00 0.95
N LEU A 72 8.87 -4.92 1.75
CA LEU A 72 10.09 -4.24 2.20
C LEU A 72 10.97 -5.16 3.06
N SER A 73 10.36 -5.94 3.98
CA SER A 73 11.06 -6.96 4.77
C SER A 73 11.79 -7.98 3.89
N TYR A 74 11.19 -8.39 2.77
CA TYR A 74 11.80 -9.34 1.84
C TYR A 74 12.82 -8.73 0.89
N ALA A 75 12.60 -7.49 0.45
CA ALA A 75 13.50 -6.81 -0.48
C ALA A 75 14.79 -6.34 0.19
N LEU A 76 14.70 -5.77 1.37
CA LEU A 76 15.81 -5.04 2.03
C LEU A 76 15.97 -5.37 3.52
N GLY A 77 15.06 -6.15 4.11
CA GLY A 77 15.06 -6.55 5.52
C GLY A 77 15.55 -7.97 5.76
N ASP A 78 15.16 -8.51 6.91
CA ASP A 78 15.55 -9.82 7.42
C ASP A 78 14.60 -10.97 7.01
N ARG A 79 13.54 -10.67 6.28
CA ARG A 79 12.50 -11.61 5.82
C ARG A 79 11.71 -12.27 6.96
N SER A 80 11.66 -11.65 8.12
CA SER A 80 11.00 -12.22 9.30
C SER A 80 9.51 -11.88 9.41
N LEU A 81 9.04 -10.92 8.61
CA LEU A 81 7.65 -10.47 8.65
C LEU A 81 6.74 -11.46 7.93
N THR A 82 5.63 -11.81 8.57
CA THR A 82 4.60 -12.70 8.02
C THR A 82 3.24 -12.02 8.05
N TRP A 83 2.30 -12.50 7.22
CA TRP A 83 0.93 -11.98 7.21
C TRP A 83 0.18 -12.28 8.53
N GLU A 84 0.53 -13.36 9.23
CA GLU A 84 0.00 -13.67 10.56
C GLU A 84 0.38 -12.58 11.55
N LYS A 85 1.67 -12.21 11.63
CA LYS A 85 2.16 -11.13 12.50
C LYS A 85 1.52 -9.79 12.19
N LEU A 86 1.40 -9.44 10.90
CA LEU A 86 0.72 -8.21 10.47
C LEU A 86 -0.75 -8.20 10.89
N THR A 87 -1.44 -9.33 10.75
CA THR A 87 -2.84 -9.47 11.16
C THR A 87 -3.01 -9.39 12.67
N GLU A 88 -2.10 -9.98 13.45
CA GLU A 88 -2.08 -9.89 14.91
C GLU A 88 -1.86 -8.45 15.37
N ASP A 89 -0.88 -7.75 14.79
CA ASP A 89 -0.61 -6.34 15.11
C ASP A 89 -1.81 -5.45 14.74
N PHE A 90 -2.39 -5.64 13.56
CA PHE A 90 -3.60 -4.92 13.14
C PHE A 90 -4.75 -5.08 14.13
N LYS A 91 -5.03 -6.33 14.56
CA LYS A 91 -6.07 -6.64 15.56
C LYS A 91 -5.75 -6.02 16.92
N ALA A 92 -4.49 -6.09 17.36
CA ALA A 92 -4.04 -5.51 18.62
C ALA A 92 -4.20 -3.97 18.65
N ARG A 93 -4.12 -3.31 17.52
CA ARG A 93 -4.35 -1.86 17.35
C ARG A 93 -5.83 -1.47 17.26
N GLY A 94 -6.76 -2.43 17.22
CA GLY A 94 -8.20 -2.20 17.14
C GLY A 94 -8.88 -2.78 15.90
N GLY A 95 -8.14 -3.14 14.86
CA GLY A 95 -8.65 -3.81 13.66
C GLY A 95 -9.61 -2.96 12.83
N ASP A 96 -9.51 -1.64 12.90
CA ASP A 96 -10.38 -0.68 12.24
C ASP A 96 -9.63 0.16 11.17
N LEU A 97 -10.35 1.01 10.45
CA LEU A 97 -9.76 1.85 9.41
C LEU A 97 -8.66 2.77 9.96
N LYS A 98 -8.82 3.28 11.17
CA LYS A 98 -7.81 4.13 11.82
C LYS A 98 -6.51 3.35 12.04
N SER A 99 -6.61 2.11 12.51
CA SER A 99 -5.46 1.21 12.70
C SER A 99 -4.76 0.92 11.37
N ALA A 100 -5.52 0.64 10.31
CA ALA A 100 -4.98 0.41 8.97
C ALA A 100 -4.25 1.66 8.43
N LEU A 101 -4.79 2.86 8.64
CA LEU A 101 -4.15 4.12 8.23
C LEU A 101 -2.86 4.41 8.99
N VAL A 102 -2.81 4.12 10.30
CA VAL A 102 -1.58 4.25 11.09
C VAL A 102 -0.51 3.29 10.58
N MET A 103 -0.86 2.02 10.33
CA MET A 103 0.08 1.05 9.76
C MET A 103 0.56 1.46 8.36
N ALA A 104 -0.32 2.03 7.53
CA ALA A 104 0.05 2.52 6.20
C ALA A 104 1.04 3.68 6.28
N GLU A 105 0.85 4.61 7.21
CA GLU A 105 1.78 5.72 7.43
C GLU A 105 3.15 5.22 7.92
N GLU A 106 3.16 4.32 8.90
CA GLU A 106 4.39 3.71 9.42
C GLU A 106 5.17 2.99 8.32
N SER A 107 4.49 2.15 7.51
CA SER A 107 5.13 1.40 6.42
C SER A 107 5.67 2.32 5.31
N PHE A 108 4.93 3.39 4.99
CA PHE A 108 5.37 4.39 4.02
C PHE A 108 6.60 5.16 4.51
N LEU A 109 6.61 5.61 5.76
CA LEU A 109 7.75 6.32 6.36
C LEU A 109 8.99 5.43 6.45
N GLU A 110 8.82 4.15 6.78
CA GLU A 110 9.92 3.18 6.77
C GLU A 110 10.49 3.00 5.35
N LEU A 111 9.62 2.85 4.34
CA LEU A 111 10.04 2.78 2.93
C LEU A 111 10.86 4.03 2.55
N GLN A 112 10.37 5.24 2.85
CA GLN A 112 11.09 6.48 2.54
C GLN A 112 12.46 6.52 3.22
N LYS A 113 12.53 6.18 4.51
CA LYS A 113 13.77 6.13 5.28
C LYS A 113 14.79 5.16 4.68
N VAL A 114 14.35 4.00 4.23
CA VAL A 114 15.22 3.02 3.57
C VAL A 114 15.74 3.57 2.24
N LEU A 115 14.87 4.16 1.42
CA LEU A 115 15.25 4.76 0.13
C LEU A 115 16.21 5.94 0.29
N ASP A 116 16.14 6.69 1.39
CA ASP A 116 17.07 7.79 1.71
C ASP A 116 18.52 7.31 1.85
N GLY A 117 18.72 6.08 2.29
CA GLY A 117 20.05 5.47 2.46
C GLY A 117 20.67 4.89 1.18
N LEU A 118 19.94 4.91 0.04
CA LEU A 118 20.35 4.25 -1.20
C LEU A 118 20.82 5.26 -2.27
N THR A 119 21.46 4.72 -3.31
CA THR A 119 21.89 5.43 -4.52
C THR A 119 21.27 4.80 -5.76
N ASP A 120 21.34 5.48 -6.92
CA ASP A 120 20.84 4.95 -8.20
C ASP A 120 21.50 3.61 -8.59
N LYS A 121 22.73 3.34 -8.12
CA LYS A 121 23.41 2.05 -8.32
C LYS A 121 22.72 0.90 -7.61
N ASP A 122 22.09 1.18 -6.46
CA ASP A 122 21.38 0.17 -5.68
C ASP A 122 20.09 -0.29 -6.37
N LEU A 123 19.53 0.49 -7.29
CA LEU A 123 18.35 0.12 -8.07
C LEU A 123 18.50 -1.19 -8.85
N ALA A 124 19.73 -1.52 -9.24
CA ALA A 124 20.04 -2.77 -9.94
C ALA A 124 20.22 -3.98 -9.00
N ARG A 125 20.23 -3.79 -7.67
CA ARG A 125 20.37 -4.91 -6.71
C ARG A 125 19.18 -5.86 -6.85
N ARG A 126 19.48 -7.16 -6.89
CA ARG A 126 18.48 -8.21 -7.04
C ARG A 126 18.13 -8.83 -5.70
N HIS A 127 16.87 -9.18 -5.55
CA HIS A 127 16.34 -9.93 -4.42
C HIS A 127 15.26 -10.89 -4.89
N LYS A 128 14.99 -11.93 -4.11
CA LYS A 128 13.90 -12.87 -4.39
C LYS A 128 12.56 -12.27 -3.97
N THR A 129 11.53 -12.53 -4.77
CA THR A 129 10.14 -12.27 -4.37
C THR A 129 9.79 -13.05 -3.09
N PRO A 130 8.77 -12.62 -2.30
CA PRO A 130 8.40 -13.33 -1.06
C PRO A 130 8.08 -14.81 -1.24
N ASP A 131 7.50 -15.20 -2.38
CA ASP A 131 7.23 -16.59 -2.72
C ASP A 131 8.47 -17.38 -3.20
N GLY A 132 9.62 -16.72 -3.33
CA GLY A 132 10.89 -17.29 -3.75
C GLY A 132 11.00 -17.72 -5.21
N LYS A 133 9.94 -17.51 -6.01
CA LYS A 133 9.86 -18.05 -7.39
C LYS A 133 10.57 -17.19 -8.43
N LYS A 134 10.71 -15.89 -8.16
CA LYS A 134 11.33 -14.93 -9.08
C LYS A 134 12.40 -14.12 -8.37
N GLU A 135 13.32 -13.58 -9.16
CA GLU A 135 14.20 -12.51 -8.76
C GLU A 135 13.76 -11.23 -9.45
N GLN A 136 13.76 -10.14 -8.70
CA GLN A 136 13.47 -8.80 -9.20
C GLN A 136 14.56 -7.83 -8.74
N THR A 137 14.71 -6.72 -9.44
CA THR A 137 15.57 -5.63 -9.03
C THR A 137 14.86 -4.75 -7.99
N LEU A 138 15.61 -3.95 -7.26
CA LEU A 138 15.02 -2.96 -6.36
C LEU A 138 14.19 -1.93 -7.13
N GLU A 139 14.58 -1.61 -8.36
CA GLU A 139 13.79 -0.75 -9.25
C GLU A 139 12.42 -1.34 -9.58
N GLU A 140 12.38 -2.61 -10.00
CA GLU A 140 11.12 -3.34 -10.25
C GLU A 140 10.24 -3.42 -9.01
N PHE A 141 10.85 -3.58 -7.83
CA PHE A 141 10.14 -3.52 -6.55
C PHE A 141 9.49 -2.16 -6.31
N ILE A 142 10.21 -1.05 -6.51
CA ILE A 142 9.65 0.31 -6.33
C ILE A 142 8.53 0.56 -7.34
N GLN A 143 8.70 0.14 -8.59
CA GLN A 143 7.65 0.25 -9.63
C GLN A 143 6.39 -0.53 -9.24
N MET A 144 6.56 -1.76 -8.74
CA MET A 144 5.45 -2.57 -8.23
C MET A 144 4.69 -1.85 -7.11
N LEU A 145 5.38 -1.19 -6.17
CA LEU A 145 4.72 -0.42 -5.10
C LEU A 145 3.94 0.78 -5.64
N LEU A 146 4.45 1.48 -6.66
CA LEU A 146 3.73 2.57 -7.32
C LEU A 146 2.42 2.08 -7.95
N GLU A 147 2.49 0.98 -8.70
CA GLU A 147 1.33 0.35 -9.34
C GLU A 147 0.32 -0.13 -8.28
N HIS A 148 0.79 -0.71 -7.18
CA HIS A 148 -0.01 -1.21 -6.09
C HIS A 148 -0.83 -0.10 -5.41
N TYR A 149 -0.22 1.06 -5.10
CA TYR A 149 -0.94 2.20 -4.55
C TYR A 149 -2.03 2.71 -5.50
N ILE A 150 -1.69 2.90 -6.78
CA ILE A 150 -2.64 3.41 -7.79
C ILE A 150 -3.80 2.43 -7.98
N TYR A 151 -3.49 1.13 -8.10
CA TYR A 151 -4.49 0.09 -8.29
C TYR A 151 -5.50 0.05 -7.13
N HIS A 152 -5.00 0.07 -5.89
CA HIS A 152 -5.86 0.00 -4.72
C HIS A 152 -6.58 1.32 -4.42
N ALA A 153 -6.01 2.47 -4.74
CA ALA A 153 -6.73 3.74 -4.69
C ALA A 153 -7.93 3.74 -5.64
N GLY A 154 -7.76 3.20 -6.86
CA GLY A 154 -8.87 3.02 -7.80
C GLY A 154 -9.95 2.06 -7.30
N GLN A 155 -9.56 0.94 -6.68
CA GLN A 155 -10.51 0.01 -6.05
C GLN A 155 -11.32 0.67 -4.93
N ILE A 156 -10.67 1.40 -4.03
CA ILE A 156 -11.34 2.11 -2.94
C ILE A 156 -12.37 3.09 -3.50
N MET A 157 -12.00 3.91 -4.49
CA MET A 157 -12.93 4.84 -5.13
C MET A 157 -14.13 4.13 -5.75
N TYR A 158 -13.91 2.99 -6.40
CA TYR A 158 -14.99 2.20 -6.96
C TYR A 158 -15.94 1.64 -5.89
N VAL A 159 -15.40 1.13 -4.77
CA VAL A 159 -16.20 0.65 -3.63
C VAL A 159 -17.03 1.79 -3.03
N ARG A 160 -16.48 3.00 -2.91
CA ARG A 160 -17.19 4.19 -2.45
C ARG A 160 -18.34 4.56 -3.39
N CYS A 161 -18.12 4.51 -4.70
CA CYS A 161 -19.21 4.75 -5.68
C CYS A 161 -20.34 3.73 -5.55
N LEU A 162 -20.03 2.46 -5.33
CA LEU A 162 -21.03 1.41 -5.12
C LEU A 162 -21.80 1.62 -3.82
N TRP A 163 -21.13 1.96 -2.72
CA TRP A 163 -21.74 2.29 -1.45
C TRP A 163 -22.73 3.45 -1.56
N ASP A 164 -22.35 4.54 -2.21
CA ASP A 164 -23.21 5.70 -2.42
C ASP A 164 -24.41 5.39 -3.31
N GLY A 165 -24.22 4.53 -4.33
CA GLY A 165 -25.30 4.07 -5.21
C GLY A 165 -26.35 3.26 -4.45
N GLN A 166 -25.94 2.33 -3.58
CA GLN A 166 -26.86 1.52 -2.78
C GLN A 166 -27.69 2.39 -1.86
N ARG A 167 -27.09 3.32 -1.13
CA ARG A 167 -27.80 4.22 -0.20
C ARG A 167 -28.83 5.13 -0.87
N LYS A 168 -28.66 5.46 -2.14
CA LYS A 168 -29.66 6.24 -2.91
C LYS A 168 -30.84 5.38 -3.36
N SER A 169 -30.65 4.08 -3.54
CA SER A 169 -31.72 3.16 -3.94
C SER A 169 -32.61 2.71 -2.77
N GLU A 170 -32.14 2.90 -1.52
CA GLU A 170 -32.89 2.56 -0.28
C GLU A 170 -33.75 3.73 0.25
N LYS A 171 -33.67 4.90 -0.39
CA LYS A 171 -34.52 6.10 -0.10
C LYS A 171 -35.64 6.27 -1.11
#